data_1e70d25c4bba98fbfb33465c1423f051
#
_entry.id   1e70d25c4bba98fbfb33465c1423f051
#
_cell.length_a   1.000
_cell.length_b   1.000
_cell.length_c   1.000
_cell.angle_alpha   90.00
_cell.angle_beta   90.00
_cell.angle_gamma   90.00
#
_symmetry.space_group_name_H-M   'P 1'
#
loop_
_entity.id
_entity.type
_entity.pdbx_description
1 polymer ?
#
loop_
_entity_poly.entity_id
_entity_poly.type
_entity_poly.pdbx_seq_one_letter_code
_entity_poly.pdbx_strand_id
1 'polypeptide(L)'
;MPIGIKPDRLKQLHESALSYDDYLAVTPDRAEPWRENDARIQLTEIQQSLLSSFVREMKVIVLSGAWCGDCSSQGPMLAAIAAESPTIDLRWLDRDEAADLSAHLAINAGHRVPTVVFMAEDYEP
;
A
#
# COMPACT_ATOMS: atom_id res chain seq x y z
N MET A 1 8.30 -9.21 -14.07
CA MET A 1 7.78 -8.71 -15.33
C MET A 1 7.59 -7.21 -15.25
N PRO A 2 8.13 -6.43 -16.19
CA PRO A 2 7.97 -4.97 -16.12
C PRO A 2 6.51 -4.59 -16.30
N ILE A 3 6.07 -3.60 -15.52
CA ILE A 3 4.70 -3.11 -15.54
C ILE A 3 4.52 -1.92 -16.50
N GLY A 4 5.55 -1.60 -17.29
CA GLY A 4 5.51 -0.51 -18.26
C GLY A 4 5.80 0.87 -17.70
N ILE A 5 6.11 0.95 -16.41
CA ILE A 5 6.51 2.20 -15.74
C ILE A 5 7.95 2.05 -15.26
N LYS A 6 8.76 3.08 -15.52
CA LYS A 6 10.19 3.06 -15.19
C LYS A 6 10.40 3.20 -13.67
N PRO A 7 11.49 2.61 -13.13
CA PRO A 7 11.81 2.73 -11.71
C PRO A 7 11.88 4.19 -11.21
N ASP A 8 12.39 5.12 -12.01
CA ASP A 8 12.44 6.54 -11.62
C ASP A 8 11.04 7.11 -11.35
N ARG A 9 10.06 6.74 -12.18
CA ARG A 9 8.68 7.17 -11.96
C ARG A 9 8.07 6.52 -10.73
N LEU A 10 8.34 5.25 -10.53
CA LEU A 10 7.90 4.53 -9.32
C LEU A 10 8.50 5.14 -8.06
N LYS A 11 9.77 5.53 -8.13
CA LYS A 11 10.44 6.23 -7.03
C LYS A 11 9.75 7.56 -6.70
N GLN A 12 9.44 8.36 -7.72
CA GLN A 12 8.73 9.63 -7.55
C GLN A 12 7.37 9.42 -6.89
N LEU A 13 6.62 8.43 -7.35
CA LEU A 13 5.31 8.11 -6.81
C LEU A 13 5.41 7.66 -5.35
N HIS A 14 6.36 6.79 -5.05
CA HIS A 14 6.56 6.30 -3.69
C HIS A 14 6.97 7.43 -2.74
N GLU A 15 7.87 8.31 -3.18
CA GLU A 15 8.31 9.45 -2.36
C GLU A 15 7.18 10.45 -2.10
N SER A 16 6.24 10.60 -3.03
CA SER A 16 5.08 11.47 -2.87
C SER A 16 3.92 10.81 -2.11
N ALA A 17 3.96 9.50 -1.97
CA ALA A 17 2.90 8.73 -1.32
C ALA A 17 2.91 8.93 0.19
N LEU A 18 1.76 8.69 0.82
CA LEU A 18 1.55 8.98 2.24
C LEU A 18 1.72 7.75 3.11
N SER A 19 2.12 7.96 4.36
CA SER A 19 2.02 6.92 5.38
C SER A 19 0.56 6.55 5.58
N TYR A 20 0.31 5.43 6.25
CA TYR A 20 -1.06 4.99 6.52
C TYR A 20 -1.86 6.04 7.32
N ASP A 21 -1.26 6.55 8.38
CA ASP A 21 -1.92 7.54 9.22
C ASP A 21 -2.21 8.84 8.46
N ASP A 22 -1.25 9.31 7.67
CA ASP A 22 -1.42 10.52 6.88
C ASP A 22 -2.46 10.33 5.78
N TYR A 23 -2.49 9.15 5.16
CA TYR A 23 -3.49 8.83 4.15
C TYR A 23 -4.91 8.90 4.71
N LEU A 24 -5.13 8.33 5.90
CA LEU A 24 -6.43 8.39 6.54
C LEU A 24 -6.77 9.79 7.04
N ALA A 25 -5.77 10.59 7.39
CA ALA A 25 -5.98 11.95 7.89
C ALA A 25 -6.50 12.91 6.81
N VAL A 26 -6.17 12.68 5.54
CA VAL A 26 -6.65 13.55 4.44
C VAL A 26 -8.11 13.27 4.03
N THR A 27 -8.67 12.15 4.49
CA THR A 27 -10.07 11.79 4.24
C THR A 27 -10.75 11.33 5.54
N PRO A 28 -10.87 12.22 6.55
CA PRO A 28 -11.35 11.79 7.87
C PRO A 28 -12.76 11.20 7.85
N ASP A 29 -13.61 11.64 6.92
CA ASP A 29 -14.98 11.14 6.77
C ASP A 29 -15.02 9.67 6.34
N ARG A 30 -13.93 9.17 5.77
CA ARG A 30 -13.84 7.79 5.25
C ARG A 30 -12.96 6.91 6.13
N ALA A 31 -12.30 7.47 7.12
CA ALA A 31 -11.32 6.76 7.94
C ALA A 31 -11.95 5.77 8.93
N GLU A 32 -13.18 5.99 9.36
CA GLU A 32 -13.79 5.18 10.42
C GLU A 32 -13.82 3.68 10.11
N PRO A 33 -14.30 3.22 8.94
CA PRO A 33 -14.26 1.78 8.62
C PRO A 33 -12.85 1.20 8.65
N TRP A 34 -11.86 1.97 8.22
CA TRP A 34 -10.46 1.55 8.27
C TRP A 34 -10.00 1.35 9.73
N ARG A 35 -10.31 2.31 10.60
CA ARG A 35 -9.94 2.25 12.01
C ARG A 35 -10.66 1.13 12.76
N GLU A 36 -11.92 0.88 12.42
CA GLU A 36 -12.66 -0.26 12.98
C GLU A 36 -11.99 -1.58 12.63
N ASN A 37 -11.53 -1.71 11.39
CA ASN A 37 -10.83 -2.90 10.93
C ASN A 37 -9.43 -3.01 11.54
N ASP A 38 -8.72 -1.88 11.75
CA ASP A 38 -7.44 -1.88 12.46
C ASP A 38 -7.57 -2.59 13.82
N ALA A 39 -8.64 -2.29 14.55
CA ALA A 39 -8.86 -2.86 15.87
C ALA A 39 -9.11 -4.37 15.86
N ARG A 40 -9.50 -4.92 14.73
CA ARG A 40 -9.76 -6.36 14.56
C ARG A 40 -8.55 -7.15 14.07
N ILE A 41 -7.53 -6.45 13.56
CA ILE A 41 -6.34 -7.11 13.03
C ILE A 41 -5.46 -7.55 14.19
N GLN A 42 -5.07 -8.82 14.16
CA GLN A 42 -4.18 -9.38 15.17
C GLN A 42 -3.26 -10.40 14.50
N LEU A 43 -1.97 -10.06 14.46
CA LEU A 43 -0.95 -10.98 13.94
C LEU A 43 -0.54 -11.95 15.05
N THR A 44 -0.31 -13.23 14.66
CA THR A 44 0.20 -14.22 15.60
C THR A 44 1.66 -13.94 15.93
N GLU A 45 2.16 -14.51 17.03
CA GLU A 45 3.57 -14.38 17.39
C GLU A 45 4.51 -14.93 16.31
N ILE A 46 4.10 -15.99 15.64
CA ILE A 46 4.87 -16.57 14.54
C ILE A 46 4.95 -15.60 13.37
N GLN A 47 3.82 -14.98 13.02
CA GLN A 47 3.76 -13.98 11.95
C GLN A 47 4.62 -12.75 12.29
N GLN A 48 4.53 -12.26 13.52
CA GLN A 48 5.32 -11.13 13.98
C GLN A 48 6.82 -11.44 13.93
N SER A 49 7.22 -12.60 14.39
CA SER A 49 8.62 -13.03 14.34
C SER A 49 9.14 -13.12 12.92
N LEU A 50 8.34 -13.71 12.02
CA LEU A 50 8.71 -13.83 10.61
C LEU A 50 8.90 -12.46 9.96
N LEU A 51 7.95 -11.56 10.16
CA LEU A 51 8.01 -10.22 9.56
C LEU A 51 9.16 -9.39 10.11
N SER A 52 9.44 -9.49 11.41
CA SER A 52 10.55 -8.75 12.02
C SER A 52 11.92 -9.31 11.64
N SER A 53 11.96 -10.51 11.07
CA SER A 53 13.22 -11.14 10.63
C SER A 53 13.66 -10.72 9.22
N PHE A 54 12.83 -10.03 8.47
CA PHE A 54 13.17 -9.59 7.12
C PHE A 54 14.31 -8.57 7.17
N VAL A 55 15.31 -8.77 6.31
CA VAL A 55 16.52 -7.93 6.29
C VAL A 55 16.65 -7.08 5.03
N ARG A 56 15.97 -7.46 3.95
CA ARG A 56 16.01 -6.69 2.69
C ARG A 56 14.90 -5.66 2.68
N GLU A 57 15.27 -4.45 2.26
CA GLU A 57 14.31 -3.37 2.13
C GLU A 57 13.36 -3.62 0.96
N MET A 58 12.07 -3.37 1.18
CA MET A 58 11.04 -3.50 0.17
C MET A 58 10.24 -2.19 0.13
N LYS A 59 10.15 -1.60 -1.05
CA LYS A 59 9.31 -0.43 -1.29
C LYS A 59 7.94 -0.90 -1.79
N VAL A 60 6.88 -0.41 -1.20
CA VAL A 60 5.53 -0.85 -1.56
C VAL A 60 4.62 0.37 -1.75
N ILE A 61 3.90 0.40 -2.87
CA ILE A 61 2.87 1.39 -3.13
C ILE A 61 1.53 0.68 -3.14
N VAL A 62 0.57 1.21 -2.39
CA VAL A 62 -0.82 0.76 -2.46
C VAL A 62 -1.64 1.85 -3.16
N LEU A 63 -2.19 1.51 -4.31
CA LEU A 63 -3.21 2.33 -4.96
C LEU A 63 -4.55 2.01 -4.33
N SER A 64 -5.22 3.00 -3.83
CA SER A 64 -6.41 2.81 -3.00
C SER A 64 -7.44 3.89 -3.28
N GLY A 65 -8.65 3.67 -2.76
CA GLY A 65 -9.68 4.69 -2.62
C GLY A 65 -10.21 4.59 -1.21
N ALA A 66 -10.15 5.69 -0.46
CA ALA A 66 -10.58 5.69 0.93
C ALA A 66 -12.07 5.33 1.08
N TRP A 67 -12.86 5.59 0.03
CA TRP A 67 -14.27 5.26 -0.08
C TRP A 67 -14.54 3.77 -0.35
N CYS A 68 -13.52 3.00 -0.76
CA CYS A 68 -13.67 1.63 -1.22
C CYS A 68 -13.76 0.65 -0.04
N GLY A 69 -14.81 -0.17 -0.02
CA GLY A 69 -15.01 -1.17 1.03
C GLY A 69 -13.91 -2.22 1.08
N ASP A 70 -13.44 -2.68 -0.10
CA ASP A 70 -12.34 -3.65 -0.16
C ASP A 70 -11.04 -3.05 0.34
N CYS A 71 -10.79 -1.78 0.06
CA CYS A 71 -9.62 -1.08 0.57
C CYS A 71 -9.68 -0.95 2.10
N SER A 72 -10.84 -0.58 2.64
CA SER A 72 -10.99 -0.42 4.09
C SER A 72 -10.94 -1.74 4.86
N SER A 73 -11.20 -2.88 4.20
CA SER A 73 -11.08 -4.20 4.85
C SER A 73 -9.68 -4.79 4.70
N GLN A 74 -9.03 -4.61 3.57
CA GLN A 74 -7.71 -5.19 3.28
C GLN A 74 -6.55 -4.25 3.66
N GLY A 75 -6.77 -2.95 3.56
CA GLY A 75 -5.75 -1.95 3.85
C GLY A 75 -5.17 -2.06 5.27
N PRO A 76 -6.00 -2.16 6.30
CA PRO A 76 -5.50 -2.32 7.66
C PRO A 76 -4.59 -3.54 7.85
N MET A 77 -4.86 -4.64 7.16
CA MET A 77 -4.00 -5.82 7.19
C MET A 77 -2.62 -5.51 6.62
N LEU A 78 -2.58 -4.84 5.47
CA LEU A 78 -1.30 -4.42 4.85
C LEU A 78 -0.53 -3.49 5.78
N ALA A 79 -1.22 -2.54 6.41
CA ALA A 79 -0.61 -1.62 7.35
C ALA A 79 -0.03 -2.34 8.57
N ALA A 80 -0.75 -3.34 9.09
CA ALA A 80 -0.29 -4.13 10.23
C ALA A 80 0.96 -4.95 9.89
N ILE A 81 0.98 -5.53 8.69
CA ILE A 81 2.15 -6.29 8.21
C ILE A 81 3.37 -5.37 8.11
N ALA A 82 3.21 -4.20 7.51
CA ALA A 82 4.30 -3.24 7.36
C ALA A 82 4.79 -2.71 8.71
N ALA A 83 3.89 -2.54 9.68
CA ALA A 83 4.27 -2.08 11.03
C ALA A 83 5.16 -3.08 11.76
N GLU A 84 5.01 -4.37 11.47
CA GLU A 84 5.83 -5.42 12.10
C GLU A 84 7.19 -5.61 11.43
N SER A 85 7.37 -5.12 10.19
CA SER A 85 8.62 -5.29 9.46
C SER A 85 9.28 -3.94 9.21
N PRO A 86 10.41 -3.64 9.87
CA PRO A 86 11.09 -2.35 9.71
C PRO A 86 11.67 -2.15 8.31
N THR A 87 11.76 -3.21 7.50
CA THR A 87 12.31 -3.16 6.15
C THR A 87 11.25 -2.89 5.08
N ILE A 88 9.97 -2.95 5.42
CA ILE A 88 8.88 -2.66 4.48
C ILE A 88 8.50 -1.20 4.60
N ASP A 89 8.75 -0.44 3.52
CA ASP A 89 8.33 0.95 3.41
C ASP A 89 7.05 1.00 2.57
N LEU A 90 5.92 0.89 3.26
CA LEU A 90 4.59 0.86 2.66
C LEU A 90 4.00 2.25 2.63
N ARG A 91 3.58 2.69 1.45
CA ARG A 91 2.97 4.02 1.27
C ARG A 91 1.71 3.93 0.42
N TRP A 92 0.86 4.92 0.61
CA TRP A 92 -0.50 4.94 0.07
C TRP A 92 -0.67 6.09 -0.91
N LEU A 93 -1.32 5.81 -2.04
CA LEU A 93 -1.72 6.80 -3.03
C LEU A 93 -3.18 6.59 -3.40
N ASP A 94 -3.92 7.68 -3.55
CA ASP A 94 -5.23 7.61 -4.17
C ASP A 94 -5.05 7.26 -5.65
N ARG A 95 -5.92 6.39 -6.15
CA ARG A 95 -5.88 5.93 -7.55
C ARG A 95 -5.84 7.10 -8.54
N ASP A 96 -6.60 8.16 -8.27
CA ASP A 96 -6.74 9.28 -9.18
C ASP A 96 -5.49 10.18 -9.19
N GLU A 97 -4.67 10.12 -8.15
CA GLU A 97 -3.40 10.86 -8.08
C GLU A 97 -2.27 10.18 -8.84
N ALA A 98 -2.45 8.93 -9.24
CA ALA A 98 -1.45 8.13 -9.96
C ALA A 98 -2.10 7.45 -11.15
N ALA A 99 -2.76 8.23 -12.01
CA ALA A 99 -3.54 7.72 -13.13
C ALA A 99 -2.69 6.93 -14.13
N ASP A 100 -1.44 7.31 -14.34
CA ASP A 100 -0.51 6.60 -15.22
C ASP A 100 -0.21 5.19 -14.67
N LEU A 101 0.07 5.09 -13.39
CA LEU A 101 0.31 3.79 -12.74
C LEU A 101 -0.97 2.95 -12.74
N SER A 102 -2.10 3.55 -12.41
CA SER A 102 -3.39 2.88 -12.41
C SER A 102 -3.71 2.30 -13.79
N ALA A 103 -3.45 3.05 -14.86
CA ALA A 103 -3.69 2.59 -16.23
C ALA A 103 -2.82 1.37 -16.59
N HIS A 104 -1.55 1.35 -16.16
CA HIS A 104 -0.65 0.23 -16.42
C HIS A 104 -0.99 -1.03 -15.61
N LEU A 105 -1.69 -0.87 -14.50
CA LEU A 105 -2.07 -1.97 -13.62
C LEU A 105 -3.55 -2.38 -13.80
N ALA A 106 -4.25 -1.79 -14.76
CA ALA A 106 -5.66 -2.09 -14.99
C ALA A 106 -5.87 -3.56 -15.36
N ILE A 107 -6.91 -4.15 -14.77
CA ILE A 107 -7.31 -5.55 -15.02
C ILE A 107 -8.64 -5.51 -15.79
N ASN A 108 -8.66 -6.09 -16.99
CA ASN A 108 -9.84 -6.08 -17.86
C ASN A 108 -10.36 -4.65 -18.09
N ALA A 109 -9.45 -3.70 -18.34
CA ALA A 109 -9.72 -2.27 -18.49
C ALA A 109 -10.35 -1.60 -17.25
N GLY A 110 -10.33 -2.29 -16.10
CA GLY A 110 -10.81 -1.73 -14.82
C GLY A 110 -9.66 -1.23 -13.96
N HIS A 111 -9.77 0.01 -13.48
CA HIS A 111 -8.81 0.63 -12.56
C HIS A 111 -9.15 0.20 -11.13
N ARG A 112 -8.82 -1.05 -10.81
CA ARG A 112 -9.23 -1.67 -9.57
C ARG A 112 -8.40 -1.23 -8.38
N VAL A 113 -9.02 -1.15 -7.22
CA VAL A 113 -8.38 -0.89 -5.94
C VAL A 113 -8.90 -1.87 -4.88
N PRO A 114 -8.10 -2.29 -3.91
CA PRO A 114 -6.69 -1.93 -3.77
C PRO A 114 -5.82 -2.67 -4.77
N THR A 115 -4.77 -2.02 -5.24
CA THR A 115 -3.73 -2.65 -6.06
C THR A 115 -2.38 -2.36 -5.42
N VAL A 116 -1.56 -3.40 -5.26
CA VAL A 116 -0.30 -3.30 -4.53
C VAL A 116 0.87 -3.53 -5.47
N VAL A 117 1.82 -2.62 -5.46
CA VAL A 117 3.05 -2.73 -6.24
C VAL A 117 4.21 -2.98 -5.29
N PHE A 118 4.85 -4.13 -5.43
CA PHE A 118 6.05 -4.48 -4.67
C PHE A 118 7.28 -4.14 -5.49
N MET A 119 8.23 -3.46 -4.87
CA MET A 119 9.46 -3.05 -5.52
C MET A 119 10.65 -3.39 -4.63
N ALA A 120 11.79 -3.70 -5.25
CA ALA A 120 13.03 -3.85 -4.52
C ALA A 120 13.52 -2.49 -4.02
N GLU A 121 14.64 -2.47 -3.32
CA GLU A 121 15.21 -1.25 -2.76
C GLU A 121 15.59 -0.20 -3.81
N ASP A 122 15.75 -0.62 -5.08
CA ASP A 122 16.02 0.24 -6.22
C ASP A 122 14.77 0.61 -7.03
N TYR A 123 13.59 0.30 -6.49
CA TYR A 123 12.28 0.52 -7.11
C TYR A 123 12.00 -0.32 -8.36
N GLU A 124 12.76 -1.39 -8.56
CA GLU A 124 12.43 -2.37 -9.60
C GLU A 124 11.25 -3.24 -9.12
N PRO A 125 10.14 -3.23 -9.90
CA PRO A 125 8.95 -4.02 -9.54
C PRO A 125 9.12 -5.52 -9.72
#